data_9eada2b257d1b2e63e2acc672dfe46bb
#
_entry.id   9eada2b257d1b2e63e2acc672dfe46bb
#
_cell.length_a   1.000
_cell.length_b   1.000
_cell.length_c   1.000
_cell.angle_alpha   90.00
_cell.angle_beta   90.00
_cell.angle_gamma   90.00
#
_symmetry.space_group_name_H-M   'P 1'
#
loop_
_entity.id
_entity.type
_entity.pdbx_description
1 polymer ?
#
loop_
_entity_poly.entity_id
_entity_poly.type
_entity_poly.pdbx_seq_one_letter_code
_entity_poly.pdbx_strand_id
1 'polypeptide(L)'
;MTRFQLAIAVLALSLSFAGPANAAEAGFHHIHLTVTNGDVAARWYIQHLGCEAVATRTDAARCGDVQLLFIARPAGGGNEGTAADHITFSVPDLAAKVKQLLAVGVGGSGVRVVDRESPIHEEPGLFKVAFIKDPWGTKIELVEDPGLLGFHHVHLFSDDPGATLKWYQTNFGGKPGTLKGRLNGLQYGKAWLIVARNSNRGALQPSEGRTIDHIGFKFADAGASSAELTQKGVQVREAPDAIDGDGQGMRAAMLAAPDKMRIEAVVSLVPRARDAVAADSRSADARAAAARAWRAPRTPWGEPDLEGIWTVNDTHGVPLERPAELKGREQLTPTEAAARRERTTQAGIWGYDREWRDTALGFVKTSPSQQVALVLDPPDGRIPPLTPQGRKRVADRAAAGSGLAEGSSEELRPGIWAVDLSPYVRCITRGLPEMWMPIGYNNGVQIVQGPGFVVVTKEMIHEARVIPTNGSPHPGPKLTQWLGDSRGHWEGDTLVVEVTNFNGAIEFRGSSKGLRLTERYTRTAADTIDYRVTVEDPDTWTRPWTLGFPIKKDDGQYELVEYSCHEGNYGLVNILSAARAQEREKTAQGAGKGPTKR
;
A
#
# COMPACT_ATOMS: atom_id res chain seq x y z
N MET A 1 -87.03 17.43 -5.14
CA MET A 1 -86.74 16.12 -5.79
C MET A 1 -85.44 16.26 -6.52
N THR A 2 -84.33 15.96 -5.86
CA THR A 2 -82.99 16.14 -6.43
C THR A 2 -82.19 14.83 -6.13
N ARG A 3 -81.80 14.18 -7.20
CA ARG A 3 -81.01 12.93 -7.17
C ARG A 3 -79.55 13.27 -6.84
N PHE A 4 -79.00 12.69 -5.80
CA PHE A 4 -77.57 12.63 -5.54
C PHE A 4 -77.01 11.39 -6.27
N GLN A 5 -76.06 11.61 -7.19
CA GLN A 5 -75.21 10.56 -7.74
C GLN A 5 -73.94 10.43 -6.93
N LEU A 6 -73.73 9.29 -6.39
CA LEU A 6 -72.49 8.89 -5.68
C LEU A 6 -71.49 8.40 -6.73
N ALA A 7 -70.40 9.11 -6.93
CA ALA A 7 -69.28 8.67 -7.78
C ALA A 7 -68.29 7.88 -6.92
N ILE A 8 -68.17 6.56 -7.14
CA ILE A 8 -67.16 5.71 -6.55
C ILE A 8 -65.88 5.85 -7.39
N ALA A 9 -64.87 6.49 -6.85
CA ALA A 9 -63.54 6.50 -7.43
C ALA A 9 -62.82 5.18 -7.07
N VAL A 10 -62.61 4.32 -8.05
CA VAL A 10 -61.80 3.11 -7.95
C VAL A 10 -60.34 3.55 -8.09
N LEU A 11 -59.59 3.54 -6.98
CA LEU A 11 -58.15 3.74 -6.96
C LEU A 11 -57.45 2.45 -7.39
N ALA A 12 -57.03 2.37 -8.63
CA ALA A 12 -56.24 1.24 -9.12
C ALA A 12 -54.81 1.39 -8.55
N LEU A 13 -54.49 0.59 -7.54
CA LEU A 13 -53.11 0.44 -7.03
C LEU A 13 -52.33 -0.41 -8.07
N SER A 14 -51.57 0.23 -8.93
CA SER A 14 -50.61 -0.46 -9.76
C SER A 14 -49.41 -0.91 -8.91
N LEU A 15 -49.45 -2.18 -8.47
CA LEU A 15 -48.26 -2.86 -7.96
C LEU A 15 -47.26 -3.01 -9.14
N SER A 16 -46.32 -2.12 -9.21
CA SER A 16 -45.11 -2.33 -10.02
C SER A 16 -44.32 -3.45 -9.37
N PHE A 17 -44.38 -4.63 -9.94
CA PHE A 17 -43.41 -5.69 -9.67
C PHE A 17 -42.05 -5.13 -10.12
N ALA A 18 -41.21 -4.73 -9.17
CA ALA A 18 -39.79 -4.57 -9.41
C ALA A 18 -39.27 -5.95 -9.84
N GLY A 19 -38.89 -6.09 -11.09
CA GLY A 19 -38.16 -7.26 -11.57
C GLY A 19 -36.90 -7.45 -10.74
N PRO A 20 -36.32 -8.65 -10.73
CA PRO A 20 -35.11 -8.92 -9.95
C PRO A 20 -34.05 -7.89 -10.38
N ALA A 21 -33.49 -7.20 -9.38
CA ALA A 21 -32.37 -6.29 -9.59
C ALA A 21 -31.28 -7.06 -10.36
N ASN A 22 -30.90 -6.56 -11.53
CA ASN A 22 -29.82 -7.13 -12.30
C ASN A 22 -28.61 -7.22 -11.38
N ALA A 23 -28.12 -8.45 -11.18
CA ALA A 23 -26.84 -8.70 -10.52
C ALA A 23 -25.81 -7.77 -11.15
N ALA A 24 -25.07 -7.03 -10.33
CA ALA A 24 -24.01 -6.18 -10.81
C ALA A 24 -23.06 -7.06 -11.65
N GLU A 25 -22.92 -6.74 -12.94
CA GLU A 25 -22.13 -7.52 -13.89
C GLU A 25 -20.70 -7.57 -13.40
N ALA A 26 -20.26 -8.73 -12.90
CA ALA A 26 -18.88 -8.96 -12.52
C ALA A 26 -18.06 -9.16 -13.81
N GLY A 27 -16.90 -8.49 -13.91
CA GLY A 27 -15.95 -8.70 -15.00
C GLY A 27 -14.86 -9.71 -14.63
N PHE A 28 -14.44 -10.56 -15.57
CA PHE A 28 -13.23 -11.36 -15.39
C PHE A 28 -12.03 -10.42 -15.33
N HIS A 29 -11.31 -10.41 -14.21
CA HIS A 29 -10.36 -9.34 -13.91
C HIS A 29 -8.91 -9.80 -14.02
N HIS A 30 -8.56 -10.92 -13.35
CA HIS A 30 -7.17 -11.36 -13.30
C HIS A 30 -7.04 -12.87 -13.09
N ILE A 31 -5.80 -13.36 -13.28
CA ILE A 31 -5.35 -14.69 -12.90
C ILE A 31 -4.09 -14.53 -12.04
N HIS A 32 -4.07 -15.15 -10.89
CA HIS A 32 -2.87 -15.24 -10.06
C HIS A 32 -2.04 -16.46 -10.43
N LEU A 33 -0.79 -16.19 -10.81
CA LEU A 33 0.22 -17.21 -11.11
C LEU A 33 1.28 -17.24 -10.01
N THR A 34 1.60 -18.43 -9.51
CA THR A 34 2.65 -18.62 -8.52
C THR A 34 4.00 -18.82 -9.20
N VAL A 35 4.96 -17.96 -8.91
CA VAL A 35 6.28 -17.89 -9.54
C VAL A 35 7.35 -17.60 -8.50
N THR A 36 8.62 -17.87 -8.81
CA THR A 36 9.72 -17.57 -7.89
C THR A 36 10.12 -16.09 -7.86
N ASN A 37 9.79 -15.34 -8.92
CA ASN A 37 10.04 -13.89 -9.00
C ASN A 37 9.01 -13.23 -9.92
N GLY A 38 8.16 -12.38 -9.35
CA GLY A 38 7.05 -11.74 -10.05
C GLY A 38 7.48 -10.80 -11.17
N ASP A 39 8.50 -9.97 -10.92
CA ASP A 39 9.00 -9.00 -11.91
C ASP A 39 9.63 -9.70 -13.12
N VAL A 40 10.34 -10.79 -12.90
CA VAL A 40 10.91 -11.58 -13.99
C VAL A 40 9.81 -12.25 -14.80
N ALA A 41 8.76 -12.74 -14.12
CA ALA A 41 7.62 -13.36 -14.79
C ALA A 41 6.85 -12.32 -15.62
N ALA A 42 6.54 -11.16 -15.06
CA ALA A 42 5.84 -10.10 -15.80
C ALA A 42 6.60 -9.73 -17.08
N ARG A 43 7.91 -9.47 -17.00
CA ARG A 43 8.75 -9.19 -18.17
C ARG A 43 8.73 -10.34 -19.19
N TRP A 44 8.73 -11.58 -18.75
CA TRP A 44 8.67 -12.74 -19.63
C TRP A 44 7.35 -12.78 -20.43
N TYR A 45 6.20 -12.59 -19.75
CA TYR A 45 4.89 -12.58 -20.41
C TYR A 45 4.73 -11.38 -21.36
N ILE A 46 5.27 -10.21 -21.01
CA ILE A 46 5.31 -9.01 -21.86
C ILE A 46 6.14 -9.29 -23.12
N GLN A 47 7.35 -9.81 -22.95
CA GLN A 47 8.28 -10.04 -24.05
C GLN A 47 7.83 -11.15 -25.01
N HIS A 48 7.26 -12.23 -24.46
CA HIS A 48 7.02 -13.45 -25.23
C HIS A 48 5.57 -13.67 -25.64
N LEU A 49 4.61 -13.17 -24.88
CA LEU A 49 3.18 -13.39 -25.15
C LEU A 49 2.41 -12.12 -25.52
N GLY A 50 3.11 -11.00 -25.67
CA GLY A 50 2.51 -9.74 -26.12
C GLY A 50 1.60 -9.07 -25.09
N CYS A 51 1.82 -9.37 -23.80
CA CYS A 51 1.18 -8.62 -22.72
C CYS A 51 1.81 -7.22 -22.60
N GLU A 52 1.15 -6.32 -21.92
CA GLU A 52 1.60 -4.95 -21.67
C GLU A 52 2.02 -4.79 -20.22
N ALA A 53 2.93 -3.86 -19.95
CA ALA A 53 3.31 -3.52 -18.59
C ALA A 53 2.14 -2.84 -17.86
N VAL A 54 1.94 -3.20 -16.60
CA VAL A 54 1.00 -2.51 -15.71
C VAL A 54 1.74 -1.35 -15.06
N ALA A 55 1.28 -0.13 -15.29
CA ALA A 55 1.98 1.09 -14.86
C ALA A 55 2.19 1.19 -13.33
N THR A 56 1.34 0.51 -12.57
CA THR A 56 1.33 0.56 -11.09
C THR A 56 2.03 -0.62 -10.43
N ARG A 57 2.45 -1.65 -11.19
CA ARG A 57 3.03 -2.89 -10.65
C ARG A 57 4.06 -3.49 -11.59
N THR A 58 5.21 -3.89 -11.06
CA THR A 58 6.25 -4.58 -11.81
C THR A 58 6.05 -6.11 -11.82
N ASP A 59 5.28 -6.63 -10.87
CA ASP A 59 4.90 -8.02 -10.69
C ASP A 59 3.54 -8.37 -11.32
N ALA A 60 3.15 -7.64 -12.37
CA ALA A 60 1.92 -7.86 -13.12
C ALA A 60 2.11 -7.60 -14.61
N ALA A 61 1.31 -8.26 -15.43
CA ALA A 61 1.23 -8.03 -16.87
C ALA A 61 -0.23 -7.93 -17.30
N ARG A 62 -0.57 -6.98 -18.17
CA ARG A 62 -1.90 -6.83 -18.75
C ARG A 62 -1.95 -7.55 -20.09
N CYS A 63 -2.80 -8.54 -20.21
CA CYS A 63 -2.95 -9.33 -21.41
C CYS A 63 -4.37 -9.11 -21.98
N GLY A 64 -4.57 -8.02 -22.71
CA GLY A 64 -5.90 -7.57 -23.16
C GLY A 64 -6.75 -7.09 -21.97
N ASP A 65 -7.93 -7.68 -21.80
CA ASP A 65 -8.87 -7.33 -20.73
C ASP A 65 -8.54 -8.00 -19.37
N VAL A 66 -7.58 -8.94 -19.35
CA VAL A 66 -7.21 -9.74 -18.18
C VAL A 66 -5.82 -9.37 -17.68
N GLN A 67 -5.63 -9.28 -16.38
CA GLN A 67 -4.32 -9.11 -15.78
C GLN A 67 -3.76 -10.47 -15.32
N LEU A 68 -2.48 -10.68 -15.50
CA LEU A 68 -1.73 -11.72 -14.82
C LEU A 68 -1.02 -11.09 -13.62
N LEU A 69 -1.31 -11.58 -12.44
CA LEU A 69 -0.69 -11.16 -11.20
C LEU A 69 0.21 -12.29 -10.69
N PHE A 70 1.42 -11.96 -10.26
CA PHE A 70 2.41 -12.96 -9.93
C PHE A 70 2.67 -13.02 -8.43
N ILE A 71 2.39 -14.20 -7.81
CA ILE A 71 2.67 -14.45 -6.39
C ILE A 71 4.10 -14.95 -6.28
N ALA A 72 4.98 -14.19 -5.65
CA ALA A 72 6.40 -14.49 -5.49
C ALA A 72 6.63 -15.57 -4.40
N ARG A 73 6.37 -16.82 -4.73
CA ARG A 73 6.69 -18.01 -3.90
C ARG A 73 6.90 -19.24 -4.78
N PRO A 74 7.62 -20.28 -4.35
CA PRO A 74 7.67 -21.54 -5.07
C PRO A 74 6.28 -22.16 -5.18
N ALA A 75 5.89 -22.60 -6.37
CA ALA A 75 4.66 -23.36 -6.55
C ALA A 75 4.80 -24.77 -5.96
N GLY A 76 3.74 -25.25 -5.32
CA GLY A 76 3.65 -26.63 -4.80
C GLY A 76 3.51 -27.70 -5.89
N GLY A 77 3.49 -27.30 -7.17
CA GLY A 77 3.40 -28.15 -8.34
C GLY A 77 2.71 -27.47 -9.52
N GLY A 78 2.69 -28.14 -10.68
CA GLY A 78 1.90 -27.72 -11.84
C GLY A 78 0.39 -27.87 -11.62
N ASN A 79 -0.39 -27.44 -12.60
CA ASN A 79 -1.86 -27.50 -12.54
C ASN A 79 -2.47 -28.81 -13.03
N GLU A 80 -1.65 -29.77 -13.45
CA GLU A 80 -2.17 -31.06 -13.86
C GLU A 80 -2.94 -31.73 -12.71
N GLY A 81 -4.19 -32.12 -12.98
CA GLY A 81 -5.08 -32.72 -11.98
C GLY A 81 -5.85 -31.74 -11.11
N THR A 82 -5.75 -30.42 -11.36
CA THR A 82 -6.63 -29.41 -10.75
C THR A 82 -7.73 -28.97 -11.73
N ALA A 83 -8.70 -28.18 -11.23
CA ALA A 83 -9.72 -27.60 -12.10
C ALA A 83 -9.11 -26.61 -13.12
N ALA A 84 -8.17 -25.76 -12.70
CA ALA A 84 -7.49 -24.82 -13.59
C ALA A 84 -6.35 -25.51 -14.35
N ASP A 85 -6.62 -26.03 -15.56
CA ASP A 85 -5.61 -26.82 -16.30
C ASP A 85 -4.56 -25.94 -16.98
N HIS A 86 -5.02 -24.90 -17.70
CA HIS A 86 -4.13 -24.02 -18.44
C HIS A 86 -4.76 -22.65 -18.75
N ILE A 87 -3.92 -21.71 -19.13
CA ILE A 87 -4.28 -20.43 -19.72
C ILE A 87 -3.92 -20.45 -21.20
N THR A 88 -4.68 -19.72 -22.02
CA THR A 88 -4.52 -19.76 -23.47
C THR A 88 -4.28 -18.39 -24.05
N PHE A 89 -3.31 -18.33 -24.97
CA PHE A 89 -3.02 -17.13 -25.76
C PHE A 89 -3.18 -17.41 -27.24
N SER A 90 -3.84 -16.51 -27.96
CA SER A 90 -3.89 -16.53 -29.41
C SER A 90 -2.79 -15.68 -30.01
N VAL A 91 -2.12 -16.24 -31.01
CA VAL A 91 -1.01 -15.62 -31.74
C VAL A 91 -1.32 -15.60 -33.24
N PRO A 92 -0.81 -14.61 -34.01
CA PRO A 92 -1.12 -14.50 -35.43
C PRO A 92 -0.46 -15.59 -36.30
N ASP A 93 0.66 -16.17 -35.84
CA ASP A 93 1.39 -17.25 -36.50
C ASP A 93 1.94 -18.19 -35.42
N LEU A 94 1.28 -19.31 -35.24
CA LEU A 94 1.63 -20.29 -34.22
C LEU A 94 2.99 -20.94 -34.48
N ALA A 95 3.29 -21.24 -35.75
CA ALA A 95 4.54 -21.91 -36.10
C ALA A 95 5.75 -21.00 -35.84
N ALA A 96 5.67 -19.74 -36.25
CA ALA A 96 6.70 -18.76 -35.95
C ALA A 96 6.87 -18.54 -34.43
N LYS A 97 5.76 -18.46 -33.67
CA LYS A 97 5.78 -18.28 -32.22
C LYS A 97 6.42 -19.46 -31.52
N VAL A 98 6.05 -20.69 -31.83
CA VAL A 98 6.63 -21.89 -31.25
C VAL A 98 8.14 -21.98 -31.56
N LYS A 99 8.53 -21.68 -32.81
CA LYS A 99 9.96 -21.63 -33.20
C LYS A 99 10.73 -20.58 -32.40
N GLN A 100 10.14 -19.37 -32.20
CA GLN A 100 10.72 -18.29 -31.39
C GLN A 100 10.94 -18.75 -29.93
N LEU A 101 9.92 -19.34 -29.32
CA LEU A 101 9.98 -19.79 -27.92
C LEU A 101 10.96 -20.95 -27.71
N LEU A 102 11.05 -21.86 -28.65
CA LEU A 102 12.04 -22.93 -28.62
C LEU A 102 13.48 -22.38 -28.71
N ALA A 103 13.72 -21.40 -29.56
CA ALA A 103 15.02 -20.76 -29.69
C ALA A 103 15.47 -20.06 -28.39
N VAL A 104 14.55 -19.45 -27.68
CA VAL A 104 14.78 -18.81 -26.35
C VAL A 104 15.01 -19.88 -25.26
N GLY A 105 14.32 -21.04 -25.34
CA GLY A 105 14.44 -22.14 -24.38
C GLY A 105 15.81 -22.82 -24.36
N VAL A 106 16.52 -22.84 -25.46
CA VAL A 106 17.88 -23.39 -25.57
C VAL A 106 18.93 -22.53 -24.84
N GLY A 107 18.63 -21.26 -24.56
CA GLY A 107 19.51 -20.30 -23.90
C GLY A 107 19.27 -20.10 -22.40
N GLY A 108 18.47 -20.94 -21.71
CA GLY A 108 18.26 -20.84 -20.26
C GLY A 108 16.94 -20.18 -19.82
N SER A 109 16.02 -19.88 -20.75
CA SER A 109 14.70 -19.28 -20.43
C SER A 109 13.67 -20.27 -19.86
N GLY A 110 13.99 -21.56 -19.76
CA GLY A 110 13.16 -22.56 -19.09
C GLY A 110 11.88 -22.99 -19.80
N VAL A 111 11.56 -22.44 -20.98
CA VAL A 111 10.36 -22.82 -21.76
C VAL A 111 10.45 -24.26 -22.21
N ARG A 112 9.41 -25.04 -21.96
CA ARG A 112 9.32 -26.45 -22.41
C ARG A 112 8.10 -26.61 -23.31
N VAL A 113 8.28 -27.14 -24.51
CA VAL A 113 7.16 -27.61 -25.32
C VAL A 113 6.74 -28.98 -24.79
N VAL A 114 5.44 -29.16 -24.58
CA VAL A 114 4.89 -30.37 -23.96
C VAL A 114 5.07 -31.59 -24.86
N ASP A 115 4.81 -31.43 -26.17
CA ASP A 115 5.09 -32.44 -27.18
C ASP A 115 6.22 -31.96 -28.10
N ARG A 116 7.37 -32.63 -28.02
CA ARG A 116 8.56 -32.27 -28.79
C ARG A 116 8.57 -32.87 -30.20
N GLU A 117 7.85 -33.97 -30.40
CA GLU A 117 7.82 -34.68 -31.70
C GLU A 117 6.82 -34.01 -32.66
N SER A 118 5.69 -33.55 -32.12
CA SER A 118 4.68 -32.82 -32.88
C SER A 118 4.16 -31.62 -32.07
N PRO A 119 4.93 -30.53 -32.00
CA PRO A 119 4.61 -29.40 -31.12
C PRO A 119 3.34 -28.67 -31.52
N ILE A 120 2.85 -28.82 -32.75
CA ILE A 120 1.64 -28.16 -33.24
C ILE A 120 0.66 -29.23 -33.71
N HIS A 121 -0.53 -29.20 -33.16
CA HIS A 121 -1.66 -30.06 -33.55
C HIS A 121 -2.77 -29.18 -34.15
N GLU A 122 -3.52 -29.76 -35.08
CA GLU A 122 -4.74 -29.13 -35.58
C GLU A 122 -5.95 -29.78 -34.87
N GLU A 123 -6.67 -28.98 -34.11
CA GLU A 123 -7.94 -29.38 -33.51
C GLU A 123 -9.06 -29.16 -34.55
N PRO A 124 -9.64 -30.20 -35.13
CA PRO A 124 -10.58 -30.08 -36.25
C PRO A 124 -11.79 -29.20 -35.92
N GLY A 125 -11.97 -28.11 -36.64
CA GLY A 125 -13.06 -27.15 -36.46
C GLY A 125 -12.85 -26.20 -35.26
N LEU A 126 -11.64 -26.14 -34.70
CA LEU A 126 -11.23 -25.16 -33.69
C LEU A 126 -10.04 -24.34 -34.19
N PHE A 127 -8.84 -24.72 -33.80
CA PHE A 127 -7.61 -23.99 -34.09
C PHE A 127 -6.43 -24.97 -34.27
N LYS A 128 -5.33 -24.45 -34.80
CA LYS A 128 -4.02 -25.06 -34.53
C LYS A 128 -3.62 -24.72 -33.10
N VAL A 129 -3.12 -25.70 -32.37
CA VAL A 129 -2.75 -25.58 -30.94
C VAL A 129 -1.34 -26.07 -30.69
N ALA A 130 -0.68 -25.47 -29.71
CA ALA A 130 0.56 -25.96 -29.14
C ALA A 130 0.56 -25.75 -27.64
N PHE A 131 1.07 -26.72 -26.88
CA PHE A 131 1.22 -26.58 -25.43
C PHE A 131 2.66 -26.33 -25.06
N ILE A 132 2.87 -25.32 -24.23
CA ILE A 132 4.17 -25.01 -23.62
C ILE A 132 4.03 -24.99 -22.11
N LYS A 133 5.15 -25.06 -21.41
CA LYS A 133 5.27 -24.64 -19.99
C LYS A 133 6.20 -23.46 -19.92
N ASP A 134 5.76 -22.43 -19.18
CA ASP A 134 6.62 -21.29 -18.86
C ASP A 134 7.79 -21.71 -17.93
N PRO A 135 8.75 -20.82 -17.62
CA PRO A 135 9.88 -21.12 -16.74
C PRO A 135 9.48 -21.61 -15.35
N TRP A 136 8.28 -21.28 -14.88
CA TRP A 136 7.77 -21.65 -13.56
C TRP A 136 6.86 -22.87 -13.56
N GLY A 137 6.60 -23.44 -14.74
CA GLY A 137 5.83 -24.65 -14.91
C GLY A 137 4.35 -24.44 -15.21
N THR A 138 3.89 -23.20 -15.40
CA THR A 138 2.52 -22.93 -15.83
C THR A 138 2.29 -23.48 -17.22
N LYS A 139 1.27 -24.32 -17.37
CA LYS A 139 0.86 -24.84 -18.66
C LYS A 139 0.13 -23.77 -19.44
N ILE A 140 0.60 -23.48 -20.64
CA ILE A 140 0.05 -22.47 -21.55
C ILE A 140 -0.31 -23.14 -22.87
N GLU A 141 -1.54 -22.94 -23.32
CA GLU A 141 -1.96 -23.27 -24.67
C GLU A 141 -1.74 -22.07 -25.59
N LEU A 142 -1.11 -22.27 -26.70
CA LEU A 142 -1.00 -21.30 -27.79
C LEU A 142 -1.92 -21.74 -28.92
N VAL A 143 -2.75 -20.81 -29.41
CA VAL A 143 -3.67 -21.09 -30.51
C VAL A 143 -3.49 -20.08 -31.65
N GLU A 144 -3.88 -20.46 -32.85
CA GLU A 144 -3.96 -19.57 -34.01
C GLU A 144 -5.43 -19.20 -34.26
N ASP A 145 -5.90 -18.13 -33.60
CA ASP A 145 -7.24 -17.54 -33.82
C ASP A 145 -7.12 -16.04 -34.08
N PRO A 146 -7.04 -15.60 -35.35
CA PRO A 146 -6.88 -14.18 -35.70
C PRO A 146 -8.03 -13.29 -35.21
N GLY A 147 -9.19 -13.87 -34.91
CA GLY A 147 -10.36 -13.13 -34.41
C GLY A 147 -10.25 -12.73 -32.93
N LEU A 148 -9.37 -13.38 -32.17
CA LEU A 148 -9.22 -13.17 -30.72
C LEU A 148 -7.74 -13.19 -30.31
N LEU A 149 -6.93 -12.29 -30.83
CA LEU A 149 -5.49 -12.21 -30.50
C LEU A 149 -5.24 -11.77 -29.04
N GLY A 150 -4.16 -12.27 -28.45
CA GLY A 150 -3.75 -12.03 -27.08
C GLY A 150 -4.30 -13.07 -26.10
N PHE A 151 -4.63 -12.67 -24.86
CA PHE A 151 -5.26 -13.59 -23.91
C PHE A 151 -6.60 -14.07 -24.45
N HIS A 152 -6.75 -15.40 -24.55
CA HIS A 152 -7.85 -16.02 -25.26
C HIS A 152 -8.87 -16.64 -24.30
N HIS A 153 -8.42 -17.56 -23.46
CA HIS A 153 -9.29 -18.18 -22.44
C HIS A 153 -8.49 -18.78 -21.28
N VAL A 154 -9.19 -19.02 -20.17
CA VAL A 154 -8.79 -19.97 -19.13
C VAL A 154 -9.59 -21.25 -19.32
N HIS A 155 -8.92 -22.39 -19.24
CA HIS A 155 -9.54 -23.71 -19.44
C HIS A 155 -9.66 -24.43 -18.09
N LEU A 156 -10.90 -24.66 -17.69
CA LEU A 156 -11.22 -25.41 -16.48
C LEU A 156 -11.74 -26.80 -16.81
N PHE A 157 -11.45 -27.76 -15.92
CA PHE A 157 -12.06 -29.07 -15.93
C PHE A 157 -13.02 -29.23 -14.77
N SER A 158 -14.13 -29.93 -15.02
CA SER A 158 -15.17 -30.19 -14.03
C SER A 158 -15.77 -31.59 -14.22
N ASP A 159 -16.17 -32.21 -13.13
CA ASP A 159 -16.95 -33.47 -13.17
C ASP A 159 -18.37 -33.23 -13.69
N ASP A 160 -18.92 -32.00 -13.49
CA ASP A 160 -20.17 -31.53 -14.07
C ASP A 160 -20.03 -30.12 -14.69
N PRO A 161 -19.58 -30.02 -15.95
CA PRO A 161 -19.37 -28.73 -16.63
C PRO A 161 -20.61 -27.86 -16.68
N GLY A 162 -21.80 -28.46 -16.78
CA GLY A 162 -23.05 -27.71 -16.85
C GLY A 162 -23.37 -27.01 -15.52
N ALA A 163 -23.27 -27.73 -14.42
CA ALA A 163 -23.45 -27.17 -13.08
C ALA A 163 -22.39 -26.10 -12.76
N THR A 164 -21.13 -26.37 -13.12
CA THR A 164 -20.03 -25.43 -12.92
C THR A 164 -20.23 -24.14 -13.70
N LEU A 165 -20.54 -24.19 -15.00
CA LEU A 165 -20.84 -23.00 -15.82
C LEU A 165 -22.03 -22.20 -15.26
N LYS A 166 -23.10 -22.90 -14.85
CA LYS A 166 -24.26 -22.25 -14.22
C LYS A 166 -23.87 -21.55 -12.91
N TRP A 167 -23.02 -22.16 -12.11
CA TRP A 167 -22.53 -21.56 -10.87
C TRP A 167 -21.73 -20.26 -11.13
N TYR A 168 -20.78 -20.30 -12.10
CA TYR A 168 -20.02 -19.10 -12.47
C TYR A 168 -20.94 -18.02 -13.02
N GLN A 169 -21.87 -18.37 -13.91
CA GLN A 169 -22.83 -17.42 -14.48
C GLN A 169 -23.71 -16.78 -13.41
N THR A 170 -24.21 -17.56 -12.46
CA THR A 170 -25.08 -17.06 -11.38
C THR A 170 -24.38 -16.10 -10.46
N ASN A 171 -23.09 -16.34 -10.17
CA ASN A 171 -22.35 -15.59 -9.17
C ASN A 171 -21.49 -14.47 -9.78
N PHE A 172 -21.00 -14.63 -11.01
CA PHE A 172 -20.07 -13.69 -11.64
C PHE A 172 -20.53 -13.23 -13.02
N GLY A 173 -21.73 -13.56 -13.45
CA GLY A 173 -22.26 -13.16 -14.76
C GLY A 173 -21.52 -13.84 -15.91
N GLY A 174 -21.23 -13.10 -16.95
CA GLY A 174 -20.68 -13.61 -18.22
C GLY A 174 -21.75 -14.07 -19.20
N LYS A 175 -21.48 -13.90 -20.48
CA LYS A 175 -22.39 -14.30 -21.56
C LYS A 175 -22.18 -15.78 -21.90
N PRO A 176 -23.16 -16.66 -21.69
CA PRO A 176 -23.02 -18.06 -22.06
C PRO A 176 -22.93 -18.20 -23.58
N GLY A 177 -22.09 -19.12 -24.01
CA GLY A 177 -21.87 -19.34 -25.43
C GLY A 177 -20.99 -20.56 -25.70
N THR A 178 -20.70 -20.75 -26.98
CA THR A 178 -19.88 -21.84 -27.46
C THR A 178 -18.80 -21.28 -28.38
N LEU A 179 -17.57 -21.28 -27.89
CA LEU A 179 -16.43 -20.81 -28.68
C LEU A 179 -16.21 -21.73 -29.88
N LYS A 180 -16.17 -21.15 -31.09
CA LYS A 180 -16.15 -21.87 -32.39
C LYS A 180 -17.23 -22.95 -32.52
N GLY A 181 -18.37 -22.81 -31.83
CA GLY A 181 -19.44 -23.79 -31.85
C GLY A 181 -19.14 -25.14 -31.14
N ARG A 182 -18.04 -25.24 -30.39
CA ARG A 182 -17.57 -26.53 -29.79
C ARG A 182 -17.22 -26.45 -28.32
N LEU A 183 -16.59 -25.36 -27.86
CA LEU A 183 -16.16 -25.23 -26.49
C LEU A 183 -17.15 -24.40 -25.67
N ASN A 184 -17.88 -25.07 -24.77
CA ASN A 184 -18.86 -24.39 -23.92
C ASN A 184 -18.17 -23.52 -22.88
N GLY A 185 -18.65 -22.30 -22.71
CA GLY A 185 -18.05 -21.35 -21.77
C GLY A 185 -18.88 -20.12 -21.50
N LEU A 186 -18.29 -19.22 -20.72
CA LEU A 186 -18.79 -17.88 -20.42
C LEU A 186 -17.83 -16.86 -21.01
N GLN A 187 -18.37 -15.90 -21.74
CA GLN A 187 -17.59 -14.82 -22.35
C GLN A 187 -17.64 -13.58 -21.47
N TYR A 188 -16.46 -13.01 -21.16
CA TYR A 188 -16.24 -11.77 -20.43
C TYR A 188 -15.40 -10.83 -21.32
N GLY A 189 -16.04 -9.86 -21.99
CA GLY A 189 -15.36 -9.04 -22.98
C GLY A 189 -14.80 -9.90 -24.11
N LYS A 190 -13.47 -9.90 -24.32
CA LYS A 190 -12.78 -10.75 -25.30
C LYS A 190 -12.31 -12.09 -24.71
N ALA A 191 -12.25 -12.22 -23.39
CA ALA A 191 -11.78 -13.43 -22.73
C ALA A 191 -12.90 -14.45 -22.52
N TRP A 192 -12.55 -15.74 -22.54
CA TRP A 192 -13.47 -16.82 -22.24
C TRP A 192 -13.05 -17.59 -20.99
N LEU A 193 -14.04 -18.07 -20.24
CA LEU A 193 -13.91 -19.10 -19.24
C LEU A 193 -14.52 -20.38 -19.83
N ILE A 194 -13.69 -21.30 -20.26
CA ILE A 194 -14.09 -22.58 -20.86
C ILE A 194 -14.13 -23.64 -19.77
N VAL A 195 -15.18 -24.45 -19.73
CA VAL A 195 -15.31 -25.57 -18.79
C VAL A 195 -15.54 -26.86 -19.58
N ALA A 196 -14.58 -27.76 -19.51
CA ALA A 196 -14.67 -29.08 -20.14
C ALA A 196 -14.85 -30.18 -19.10
N ARG A 197 -15.29 -31.36 -19.57
CA ARG A 197 -15.47 -32.54 -18.69
C ARG A 197 -14.12 -33.09 -18.23
N ASN A 198 -14.01 -33.38 -16.95
CA ASN A 198 -12.88 -34.09 -16.34
C ASN A 198 -12.94 -35.59 -16.74
N SER A 199 -12.50 -35.89 -17.95
CA SER A 199 -12.46 -37.27 -18.44
C SER A 199 -11.12 -37.90 -18.12
N ASN A 200 -11.11 -39.01 -17.38
CA ASN A 200 -9.92 -39.85 -17.11
C ASN A 200 -8.78 -39.21 -16.30
N ARG A 201 -9.06 -38.14 -15.52
CA ARG A 201 -8.02 -37.42 -14.75
C ARG A 201 -8.04 -37.72 -13.23
N GLY A 202 -8.95 -38.57 -12.78
CA GLY A 202 -9.17 -38.83 -11.35
C GLY A 202 -9.82 -37.63 -10.63
N ALA A 203 -9.86 -37.68 -9.30
CA ALA A 203 -10.45 -36.62 -8.49
C ALA A 203 -9.60 -35.33 -8.56
N LEU A 204 -10.24 -34.21 -8.90
CA LEU A 204 -9.59 -32.90 -9.00
C LEU A 204 -8.98 -32.46 -7.65
N GLN A 205 -7.77 -31.94 -7.71
CA GLN A 205 -7.04 -31.38 -6.57
C GLN A 205 -7.29 -29.87 -6.44
N PRO A 206 -7.08 -29.26 -5.26
CA PRO A 206 -7.16 -27.83 -5.09
C PRO A 206 -6.18 -27.07 -6.00
N SER A 207 -6.60 -25.92 -6.54
CA SER A 207 -5.74 -25.02 -7.32
C SER A 207 -4.81 -24.18 -6.42
N GLU A 208 -5.17 -24.01 -5.16
CA GLU A 208 -4.39 -23.23 -4.19
C GLU A 208 -2.94 -23.71 -4.09
N GLY A 209 -1.99 -22.77 -4.21
CA GLY A 209 -0.55 -23.04 -4.16
C GLY A 209 0.02 -23.67 -5.41
N ARG A 210 -0.76 -23.89 -6.47
CA ARG A 210 -0.31 -24.38 -7.77
C ARG A 210 0.17 -23.24 -8.67
N THR A 211 0.70 -23.56 -9.85
CA THR A 211 1.19 -22.52 -10.79
C THR A 211 0.07 -21.59 -11.26
N ILE A 212 -1.17 -22.05 -11.43
CA ILE A 212 -2.37 -21.22 -11.49
C ILE A 212 -3.07 -21.35 -10.12
N ASP A 213 -2.91 -20.35 -9.26
CA ASP A 213 -3.40 -20.42 -7.89
C ASP A 213 -4.93 -20.15 -7.84
N HIS A 214 -5.36 -19.08 -8.46
CA HIS A 214 -6.77 -18.69 -8.54
C HIS A 214 -7.07 -17.72 -9.68
N ILE A 215 -8.35 -17.52 -9.96
CA ILE A 215 -8.86 -16.51 -10.88
C ILE A 215 -9.68 -15.49 -10.13
N GLY A 216 -9.65 -14.23 -10.59
CA GLY A 216 -10.32 -13.11 -9.94
C GLY A 216 -11.42 -12.47 -10.79
N PHE A 217 -12.52 -12.10 -10.13
CA PHE A 217 -13.63 -11.37 -10.73
C PHE A 217 -13.83 -10.04 -10.01
N LYS A 218 -14.01 -8.96 -10.77
CA LYS A 218 -14.23 -7.62 -10.25
C LYS A 218 -15.72 -7.25 -10.29
N PHE A 219 -16.24 -6.78 -9.17
CA PHE A 219 -17.58 -6.26 -9.02
C PHE A 219 -17.61 -4.74 -9.02
N ALA A 220 -18.71 -4.16 -9.50
CA ALA A 220 -18.88 -2.71 -9.53
C ALA A 220 -19.19 -2.08 -8.16
N ASP A 221 -19.69 -2.88 -7.19
CA ASP A 221 -20.10 -2.43 -5.85
C ASP A 221 -19.59 -3.41 -4.76
N ALA A 222 -18.87 -2.85 -3.77
CA ALA A 222 -18.25 -3.61 -2.69
C ALA A 222 -19.24 -4.11 -1.61
N GLY A 223 -20.22 -3.30 -1.28
CA GLY A 223 -21.14 -3.58 -0.17
C GLY A 223 -22.19 -4.63 -0.51
N ALA A 224 -22.68 -4.61 -1.75
CA ALA A 224 -23.68 -5.55 -2.24
C ALA A 224 -23.10 -6.94 -2.50
N SER A 225 -21.84 -7.02 -2.97
CA SER A 225 -21.28 -8.27 -3.52
C SER A 225 -20.99 -9.33 -2.45
N SER A 226 -20.42 -8.98 -1.30
CA SER A 226 -20.08 -9.96 -0.25
C SER A 226 -21.33 -10.51 0.44
N ALA A 227 -22.28 -9.62 0.75
CA ALA A 227 -23.56 -10.02 1.33
C ALA A 227 -24.40 -10.85 0.33
N GLU A 228 -24.43 -10.45 -0.93
CA GLU A 228 -25.14 -11.14 -2.00
C GLU A 228 -24.55 -12.53 -2.29
N LEU A 229 -23.22 -12.67 -2.35
CA LEU A 229 -22.55 -13.95 -2.53
C LEU A 229 -22.83 -14.89 -1.35
N THR A 230 -22.82 -14.37 -0.12
CA THR A 230 -23.15 -15.14 1.09
C THR A 230 -24.63 -15.58 1.07
N GLN A 231 -25.55 -14.71 0.65
CA GLN A 231 -26.96 -15.04 0.48
C GLN A 231 -27.20 -16.11 -0.59
N LYS A 232 -26.37 -16.12 -1.64
CA LYS A 232 -26.39 -17.16 -2.69
C LYS A 232 -25.69 -18.45 -2.28
N GLY A 233 -25.24 -18.56 -1.02
CA GLY A 233 -24.61 -19.77 -0.47
C GLY A 233 -23.15 -19.98 -0.90
N VAL A 234 -22.48 -18.96 -1.42
CA VAL A 234 -21.06 -19.03 -1.73
C VAL A 234 -20.26 -18.99 -0.43
N GLN A 235 -19.43 -20.00 -0.20
CA GLN A 235 -18.57 -20.05 0.97
C GLN A 235 -17.43 -19.05 0.84
N VAL A 236 -17.43 -18.03 1.70
CA VAL A 236 -16.31 -17.11 1.88
C VAL A 236 -15.30 -17.82 2.78
N ARG A 237 -14.09 -18.10 2.28
CA ARG A 237 -13.01 -18.75 3.03
C ARG A 237 -12.19 -17.78 3.85
N GLU A 238 -12.01 -16.58 3.33
CA GLU A 238 -11.31 -15.48 4.00
C GLU A 238 -12.20 -14.24 3.88
N ALA A 239 -12.43 -13.57 5.03
CA ALA A 239 -13.18 -12.31 5.04
C ALA A 239 -12.48 -11.27 4.13
N PRO A 240 -13.21 -10.26 3.62
CA PRO A 240 -12.62 -9.28 2.71
C PRO A 240 -11.60 -8.42 3.46
N ASP A 241 -10.38 -8.92 3.52
CA ASP A 241 -9.22 -8.13 3.91
C ASP A 241 -8.71 -7.34 2.71
N ALA A 242 -7.99 -6.25 2.99
CA ALA A 242 -7.35 -5.45 1.97
C ALA A 242 -6.23 -6.29 1.32
N ILE A 243 -6.60 -7.17 0.38
CA ILE A 243 -5.60 -7.80 -0.48
C ILE A 243 -5.27 -6.79 -1.57
N ASP A 244 -4.01 -6.40 -1.67
CA ASP A 244 -3.50 -5.53 -2.72
C ASP A 244 -3.60 -6.19 -4.10
N GLY A 245 -4.81 -6.16 -4.65
CA GLY A 245 -4.95 -6.44 -6.05
C GLY A 245 -4.86 -5.17 -6.84
N ASP A 246 -3.87 -4.62 -7.33
CA ASP A 246 -3.70 -3.54 -8.30
C ASP A 246 -3.40 -2.10 -7.80
N GLY A 247 -3.22 -1.87 -6.53
CA GLY A 247 -2.90 -0.52 -6.01
C GLY A 247 -4.02 0.53 -6.17
N GLN A 248 -5.27 0.10 -6.47
CA GLN A 248 -6.40 1.01 -6.69
C GLN A 248 -7.44 1.03 -5.56
N GLY A 249 -7.09 0.58 -4.36
CA GLY A 249 -8.01 0.59 -3.21
C GLY A 249 -9.16 -0.42 -3.36
N MET A 250 -8.87 -1.61 -3.86
CA MET A 250 -9.81 -2.72 -3.96
C MET A 250 -9.75 -3.62 -2.73
N ARG A 251 -10.87 -4.20 -2.35
CA ARG A 251 -10.93 -5.29 -1.40
C ARG A 251 -11.20 -6.59 -2.13
N ALA A 252 -10.60 -7.66 -1.66
CA ALA A 252 -10.81 -8.97 -2.23
C ALA A 252 -11.24 -9.98 -1.16
N ALA A 253 -12.15 -10.86 -1.53
CA ALA A 253 -12.58 -11.99 -0.69
C ALA A 253 -12.24 -13.29 -1.40
N MET A 254 -11.65 -14.24 -0.68
CA MET A 254 -11.39 -15.58 -1.21
C MET A 254 -12.60 -16.47 -1.05
N LEU A 255 -13.02 -17.09 -2.15
CA LEU A 255 -14.21 -17.92 -2.25
C LEU A 255 -13.85 -19.34 -2.66
N ALA A 256 -14.64 -20.31 -2.19
CA ALA A 256 -14.60 -21.66 -2.71
C ALA A 256 -15.54 -21.78 -3.91
N ALA A 257 -15.01 -22.20 -5.05
CA ALA A 257 -15.78 -22.54 -6.24
C ALA A 257 -15.92 -24.07 -6.41
N PRO A 258 -16.77 -24.53 -7.34
CA PRO A 258 -16.83 -25.94 -7.72
C PRO A 258 -15.45 -26.50 -8.09
N ASP A 259 -15.33 -27.81 -7.98
CA ASP A 259 -14.14 -28.56 -8.39
C ASP A 259 -12.85 -28.13 -7.66
N LYS A 260 -12.98 -27.62 -6.42
CA LYS A 260 -11.90 -27.13 -5.55
C LYS A 260 -11.10 -25.96 -6.14
N MET A 261 -11.71 -25.23 -7.08
CA MET A 261 -11.14 -24.00 -7.60
C MET A 261 -11.23 -22.89 -6.54
N ARG A 262 -10.17 -22.12 -6.42
CA ARG A 262 -10.10 -20.91 -5.60
C ARG A 262 -10.46 -19.70 -6.47
N ILE A 263 -11.30 -18.82 -5.97
CA ILE A 263 -11.74 -17.61 -6.65
C ILE A 263 -11.48 -16.40 -5.77
N GLU A 264 -11.04 -15.32 -6.38
CA GLU A 264 -10.95 -14.03 -5.75
C GLU A 264 -12.07 -13.11 -6.26
N ALA A 265 -12.89 -12.62 -5.34
CA ALA A 265 -13.90 -11.61 -5.63
C ALA A 265 -13.34 -10.23 -5.29
N VAL A 266 -13.04 -9.43 -6.30
CA VAL A 266 -12.46 -8.09 -6.17
C VAL A 266 -13.54 -7.04 -6.25
N VAL A 267 -13.54 -6.08 -5.31
CA VAL A 267 -14.52 -5.00 -5.23
C VAL A 267 -13.83 -3.64 -5.21
N SER A 268 -14.25 -2.74 -6.11
CA SER A 268 -13.75 -1.37 -6.14
C SER A 268 -14.37 -0.55 -5.01
N LEU A 269 -13.54 0.17 -4.26
CA LEU A 269 -13.98 1.09 -3.21
C LEU A 269 -14.36 2.48 -3.74
N VAL A 270 -14.36 2.69 -5.06
CA VAL A 270 -14.71 4.00 -5.67
C VAL A 270 -16.23 4.10 -5.83
N PRO A 271 -16.94 4.93 -5.04
CA PRO A 271 -18.39 5.13 -5.19
C PRO A 271 -18.71 5.84 -6.51
N ARG A 272 -19.79 5.46 -7.19
CA ARG A 272 -20.32 6.27 -8.31
C ARG A 272 -20.78 7.63 -7.78
N ALA A 273 -20.45 8.70 -8.47
CA ALA A 273 -20.66 10.08 -8.06
C ALA A 273 -22.11 10.49 -7.69
N ARG A 274 -23.12 9.68 -8.00
CA ARG A 274 -24.53 9.92 -7.62
C ARG A 274 -24.92 9.34 -6.25
N ASP A 275 -24.21 8.32 -5.76
CA ASP A 275 -24.52 7.67 -4.50
C ASP A 275 -23.70 8.27 -3.34
N ALA A 276 -22.65 9.03 -3.68
CA ALA A 276 -21.74 9.62 -2.72
C ALA A 276 -22.40 10.68 -1.80
N VAL A 277 -23.34 11.45 -2.31
CA VAL A 277 -23.96 12.54 -1.53
C VAL A 277 -24.99 12.03 -0.50
N ALA A 278 -25.71 10.95 -0.80
CA ALA A 278 -26.69 10.36 0.13
C ALA A 278 -26.10 9.32 1.09
N ALA A 279 -24.96 8.70 0.71
CA ALA A 279 -24.25 7.75 1.56
C ALA A 279 -23.36 8.45 2.59
N ASP A 280 -22.85 9.64 2.28
CA ASP A 280 -21.87 10.34 3.12
C ASP A 280 -22.45 10.82 4.46
N SER A 281 -23.69 11.34 4.49
CA SER A 281 -24.33 11.76 5.75
C SER A 281 -24.69 10.57 6.65
N ARG A 282 -25.22 9.49 6.08
CA ARG A 282 -25.57 8.27 6.85
C ARG A 282 -24.34 7.47 7.29
N SER A 283 -23.28 7.46 6.50
CA SER A 283 -22.03 6.82 6.86
C SER A 283 -21.21 7.60 7.88
N ALA A 284 -21.28 8.94 7.87
CA ALA A 284 -20.66 9.79 8.88
C ALA A 284 -21.34 9.61 10.25
N ASP A 285 -22.67 9.55 10.28
CA ASP A 285 -23.42 9.29 11.53
C ASP A 285 -23.20 7.85 12.04
N ALA A 286 -23.15 6.87 11.16
CA ALA A 286 -22.85 5.48 11.53
C ALA A 286 -21.39 5.30 12.00
N ARG A 287 -20.43 5.96 11.36
CA ARG A 287 -19.02 6.00 11.80
C ARG A 287 -18.86 6.74 13.13
N ALA A 288 -19.57 7.86 13.30
CA ALA A 288 -19.59 8.60 14.56
C ALA A 288 -20.26 7.78 15.69
N ALA A 289 -21.32 7.03 15.40
CA ALA A 289 -21.94 6.12 16.35
C ALA A 289 -21.04 4.92 16.68
N ALA A 290 -20.40 4.31 15.68
CA ALA A 290 -19.45 3.23 15.86
C ALA A 290 -18.19 3.68 16.62
N ALA A 291 -17.68 4.88 16.33
CA ALA A 291 -16.56 5.48 17.07
C ALA A 291 -16.94 5.79 18.53
N ARG A 292 -18.19 6.17 18.81
CA ARG A 292 -18.69 6.35 20.18
C ARG A 292 -18.86 5.03 20.94
N ALA A 293 -19.10 3.93 20.24
CA ALA A 293 -19.28 2.60 20.83
C ALA A 293 -17.98 1.80 20.95
N TRP A 294 -16.93 2.19 20.21
CA TRP A 294 -15.66 1.48 20.21
C TRP A 294 -14.88 1.70 21.52
N ARG A 295 -14.34 0.62 22.05
CA ARG A 295 -13.48 0.67 23.24
C ARG A 295 -12.14 0.01 22.92
N ALA A 296 -11.05 0.63 23.37
CA ALA A 296 -9.73 0.07 23.24
C ALA A 296 -9.66 -1.31 23.93
N PRO A 297 -9.12 -2.33 23.27
CA PRO A 297 -8.75 -3.58 23.94
C PRO A 297 -7.89 -3.30 25.17
N ARG A 298 -7.87 -4.24 26.11
CA ARG A 298 -7.03 -4.12 27.30
C ARG A 298 -5.98 -5.21 27.30
N THR A 299 -4.79 -4.85 27.79
CA THR A 299 -3.75 -5.80 28.10
C THR A 299 -4.20 -6.74 29.25
N PRO A 300 -3.53 -7.88 29.46
CA PRO A 300 -3.84 -8.77 30.59
C PRO A 300 -3.77 -8.11 31.98
N TRP A 301 -3.03 -7.00 32.12
CA TRP A 301 -2.92 -6.22 33.36
C TRP A 301 -3.83 -4.99 33.40
N GLY A 302 -4.73 -4.82 32.40
CA GLY A 302 -5.83 -3.87 32.44
C GLY A 302 -5.60 -2.51 31.79
N GLU A 303 -4.42 -2.20 31.30
CA GLU A 303 -4.10 -0.97 30.58
C GLU A 303 -4.66 -1.02 29.13
N PRO A 304 -4.95 0.12 28.47
CA PRO A 304 -5.29 0.13 27.06
C PRO A 304 -4.19 -0.52 26.22
N ASP A 305 -4.58 -1.40 25.30
CA ASP A 305 -3.65 -2.10 24.42
C ASP A 305 -3.26 -1.23 23.22
N LEU A 306 -2.00 -0.84 23.16
CA LEU A 306 -1.36 -0.12 22.05
C LEU A 306 -0.42 -1.03 21.25
N GLU A 307 -0.28 -2.31 21.63
CA GLU A 307 0.71 -3.21 21.04
C GLU A 307 0.50 -3.42 19.54
N GLY A 308 1.59 -3.63 18.85
CA GLY A 308 1.60 -3.99 17.46
C GLY A 308 2.60 -3.23 16.61
N ILE A 309 2.53 -3.49 15.31
CA ILE A 309 3.28 -2.77 14.30
C ILE A 309 2.36 -1.72 13.69
N TRP A 310 2.85 -0.51 13.60
CA TRP A 310 2.13 0.69 13.19
C TRP A 310 2.93 1.46 12.15
N THR A 311 2.27 2.37 11.42
CA THR A 311 2.92 3.22 10.44
C THR A 311 2.32 4.62 10.42
N VAL A 312 3.09 5.61 9.97
CA VAL A 312 2.63 6.98 9.71
C VAL A 312 2.57 7.32 8.20
N ASN A 313 2.60 6.31 7.36
CA ASN A 313 2.61 6.46 5.90
C ASN A 313 1.43 7.26 5.34
N ASP A 314 0.25 7.19 5.99
CA ASP A 314 -0.95 7.93 5.56
C ASP A 314 -0.77 9.42 5.55
N THR A 315 0.06 9.92 6.47
CA THR A 315 0.32 11.35 6.64
C THR A 315 1.51 11.84 5.83
N HIS A 316 2.11 10.98 5.00
CA HIS A 316 3.18 11.40 4.10
C HIS A 316 2.71 12.52 3.17
N GLY A 317 3.50 13.61 3.10
CA GLY A 317 3.17 14.81 2.32
C GLY A 317 2.18 15.77 3.00
N VAL A 318 1.74 15.49 4.23
CA VAL A 318 1.02 16.49 5.04
C VAL A 318 2.03 17.52 5.53
N PRO A 319 1.84 18.83 5.20
CA PRO A 319 2.77 19.86 5.64
C PRO A 319 2.71 20.06 7.16
N LEU A 320 3.83 20.47 7.76
CA LEU A 320 3.86 20.78 9.19
C LEU A 320 2.91 21.93 9.52
N GLU A 321 3.02 23.03 8.80
CA GLU A 321 2.15 24.21 8.97
C GLU A 321 1.10 24.29 7.87
N ARG A 322 -0.04 24.89 8.19
CA ARG A 322 -1.14 25.08 7.24
C ARG A 322 -0.72 26.00 6.09
N PRO A 323 -0.83 25.56 4.84
CA PRO A 323 -0.63 26.41 3.67
C PRO A 323 -1.60 27.60 3.67
N ALA A 324 -1.15 28.74 3.19
CA ALA A 324 -1.94 29.98 3.21
C ALA A 324 -3.26 29.85 2.44
N GLU A 325 -3.26 29.12 1.33
CA GLU A 325 -4.40 28.83 0.48
C GLU A 325 -5.45 27.92 1.16
N LEU A 326 -5.07 27.22 2.24
CA LEU A 326 -5.97 26.37 3.02
C LEU A 326 -6.40 27.00 4.36
N LYS A 327 -6.25 28.34 4.47
CA LYS A 327 -6.68 29.08 5.67
C LYS A 327 -8.16 28.81 5.97
N GLY A 328 -8.45 28.44 7.23
CA GLY A 328 -9.81 28.16 7.69
C GLY A 328 -10.35 26.78 7.33
N ARG A 329 -9.59 25.96 6.59
CA ARG A 329 -9.95 24.55 6.33
C ARG A 329 -9.22 23.64 7.30
N GLU A 330 -9.93 22.62 7.80
CA GLU A 330 -9.36 21.60 8.68
C GLU A 330 -9.02 20.32 7.92
N GLN A 331 -9.75 20.04 6.83
CA GLN A 331 -9.59 18.84 6.04
C GLN A 331 -9.60 19.12 4.53
N LEU A 332 -8.89 18.30 3.80
CA LEU A 332 -8.99 18.17 2.36
C LEU A 332 -10.13 17.22 1.99
N THR A 333 -10.66 17.35 0.80
CA THR A 333 -11.49 16.29 0.21
C THR A 333 -10.62 15.06 -0.09
N PRO A 334 -11.21 13.86 -0.22
CA PRO A 334 -10.47 12.66 -0.61
C PRO A 334 -9.67 12.86 -1.91
N THR A 335 -10.25 13.54 -2.89
CA THR A 335 -9.61 13.84 -4.18
C THR A 335 -8.40 14.77 -4.02
N GLU A 336 -8.51 15.82 -3.21
CA GLU A 336 -7.38 16.71 -2.93
C GLU A 336 -6.28 16.02 -2.15
N ALA A 337 -6.62 15.14 -1.21
CA ALA A 337 -5.66 14.34 -0.45
C ALA A 337 -4.90 13.36 -1.37
N ALA A 338 -5.61 12.69 -2.28
CA ALA A 338 -5.00 11.82 -3.29
C ALA A 338 -4.07 12.61 -4.22
N ALA A 339 -4.51 13.77 -4.70
CA ALA A 339 -3.69 14.64 -5.54
C ALA A 339 -2.45 15.18 -4.82
N ARG A 340 -2.54 15.44 -3.50
CA ARG A 340 -1.38 15.81 -2.69
C ARG A 340 -0.38 14.66 -2.61
N ARG A 341 -0.85 13.43 -2.30
CA ARG A 341 0.00 12.23 -2.27
C ARG A 341 0.73 12.04 -3.60
N GLU A 342 -0.01 12.11 -4.71
CA GLU A 342 0.56 11.99 -6.05
C GLU A 342 1.66 13.01 -6.32
N ARG A 343 1.41 14.30 -6.03
CA ARG A 343 2.45 15.35 -6.17
C ARG A 343 3.68 15.08 -5.30
N THR A 344 3.49 14.62 -4.07
CA THR A 344 4.59 14.30 -3.16
C THR A 344 5.42 13.12 -3.68
N THR A 345 4.75 12.11 -4.22
CA THR A 345 5.39 10.95 -4.85
C THR A 345 6.16 11.36 -6.10
N GLN A 346 5.58 12.23 -6.96
CA GLN A 346 6.23 12.73 -8.17
C GLN A 346 7.41 13.66 -7.89
N ALA A 347 7.31 14.53 -6.88
CA ALA A 347 8.39 15.42 -6.46
C ALA A 347 9.63 14.65 -5.99
N GLY A 348 9.42 13.43 -5.58
CA GLY A 348 10.47 12.52 -5.18
C GLY A 348 11.02 12.78 -3.79
N ILE A 349 11.88 11.87 -3.38
CA ILE A 349 12.60 11.95 -2.12
C ILE A 349 14.04 12.39 -2.45
N TRP A 350 14.31 13.66 -2.32
CA TRP A 350 15.68 14.25 -2.34
C TRP A 350 16.63 13.71 -3.43
N GLY A 351 16.17 13.60 -4.67
CA GLY A 351 17.02 13.20 -5.79
C GLY A 351 17.22 11.70 -5.97
N TYR A 352 16.56 10.86 -5.19
CA TYR A 352 16.49 9.44 -5.48
C TYR A 352 15.73 9.19 -6.79
N ASP A 353 16.14 8.19 -7.54
CA ASP A 353 15.50 7.85 -8.78
C ASP A 353 14.07 7.29 -8.58
N ARG A 354 13.35 7.17 -9.67
CA ARG A 354 11.93 6.79 -9.63
C ARG A 354 11.73 5.39 -9.05
N GLU A 355 12.60 4.44 -9.39
CA GLU A 355 12.48 3.05 -8.96
C GLU A 355 12.54 2.94 -7.44
N TRP A 356 13.45 3.67 -6.82
CA TRP A 356 13.58 3.70 -5.36
C TRP A 356 12.36 4.33 -4.68
N ARG A 357 11.85 5.44 -5.25
CA ARG A 357 10.66 6.13 -4.73
C ARG A 357 9.42 5.27 -4.78
N ASP A 358 9.18 4.61 -5.90
CA ASP A 358 8.02 3.75 -6.11
C ASP A 358 8.07 2.56 -5.13
N THR A 359 9.25 2.00 -4.87
CA THR A 359 9.44 0.93 -3.89
C THR A 359 9.16 1.43 -2.47
N ALA A 360 9.72 2.57 -2.07
CA ALA A 360 9.57 3.11 -0.71
C ALA A 360 8.12 3.53 -0.39
N LEU A 361 7.35 3.99 -1.38
CA LEU A 361 5.97 4.45 -1.22
C LEU A 361 4.92 3.41 -1.64
N GLY A 362 5.31 2.36 -2.36
CA GLY A 362 4.44 1.27 -2.79
C GLY A 362 3.84 0.46 -1.63
N PHE A 363 4.41 0.59 -0.43
CA PHE A 363 3.88 0.00 0.80
C PHE A 363 2.75 0.80 1.45
N VAL A 364 2.41 1.98 0.91
CA VAL A 364 1.31 2.80 1.47
C VAL A 364 -0.03 2.27 0.99
N LYS A 365 -0.65 1.42 1.78
CA LYS A 365 -1.90 0.72 1.47
C LYS A 365 -3.16 1.45 1.90
N THR A 366 -3.00 2.44 2.74
CA THR A 366 -4.10 3.17 3.35
C THR A 366 -4.46 4.43 2.57
N SER A 367 -5.68 4.92 2.77
CA SER A 367 -6.13 6.17 2.16
C SER A 367 -5.29 7.35 2.63
N PRO A 368 -4.91 8.30 1.75
CA PRO A 368 -4.17 9.49 2.16
C PRO A 368 -4.90 10.28 3.24
N SER A 369 -4.16 10.73 4.25
CA SER A 369 -4.73 11.61 5.27
C SER A 369 -5.38 12.85 4.63
N GLN A 370 -6.56 13.21 5.08
CA GLN A 370 -7.25 14.42 4.66
C GLN A 370 -6.82 15.65 5.49
N GLN A 371 -6.00 15.48 6.49
CA GLN A 371 -5.48 16.53 7.36
C GLN A 371 -4.73 17.59 6.53
N VAL A 372 -5.02 18.88 6.76
CA VAL A 372 -4.40 19.98 5.99
C VAL A 372 -3.00 20.34 6.47
N ALA A 373 -2.71 20.13 7.76
CA ALA A 373 -1.42 20.37 8.39
C ALA A 373 -1.24 19.51 9.63
N LEU A 374 -0.01 19.31 10.08
CA LEU A 374 0.28 18.57 11.31
C LEU A 374 0.03 19.44 12.55
N VAL A 375 0.24 20.76 12.48
CA VAL A 375 -0.05 21.69 13.58
C VAL A 375 -1.56 21.82 13.75
N LEU A 376 -2.04 21.45 14.94
CA LEU A 376 -3.44 21.46 15.35
C LEU A 376 -3.79 22.66 16.25
N ASP A 377 -2.87 23.07 17.12
CA ASP A 377 -2.96 24.25 17.96
C ASP A 377 -1.66 25.05 17.85
N PRO A 378 -1.73 26.34 17.53
CA PRO A 378 -2.88 27.24 17.36
C PRO A 378 -3.84 26.86 16.22
N PRO A 379 -5.14 27.30 16.28
CA PRO A 379 -6.14 26.94 15.27
C PRO A 379 -5.84 27.43 13.85
N ASP A 380 -4.96 28.42 13.70
CA ASP A 380 -4.49 28.88 12.40
C ASP A 380 -3.54 27.86 11.73
N GLY A 381 -3.11 26.83 12.47
CA GLY A 381 -2.22 25.77 11.99
C GLY A 381 -0.79 26.24 11.78
N ARG A 382 -0.36 27.28 12.49
CA ARG A 382 0.99 27.87 12.41
C ARG A 382 1.76 27.67 13.70
N ILE A 383 3.06 27.47 13.58
CA ILE A 383 3.96 27.49 14.74
C ILE A 383 4.01 28.90 15.30
N PRO A 384 3.89 29.09 16.63
CA PRO A 384 3.98 30.40 17.25
C PRO A 384 5.31 31.11 16.94
N PRO A 385 5.31 32.45 16.90
CA PRO A 385 6.53 33.21 16.66
C PRO A 385 7.64 32.87 17.66
N LEU A 386 8.88 32.89 17.17
CA LEU A 386 10.06 32.75 18.04
C LEU A 386 10.18 33.95 18.99
N THR A 387 10.64 33.69 20.19
CA THR A 387 11.09 34.73 21.13
C THR A 387 12.34 35.44 20.58
N PRO A 388 12.72 36.60 21.11
CA PRO A 388 13.99 37.24 20.75
C PRO A 388 15.20 36.31 20.94
N GLN A 389 15.20 35.52 22.02
CA GLN A 389 16.25 34.57 22.33
C GLN A 389 16.27 33.38 21.35
N GLY A 390 15.10 32.86 21.00
CA GLY A 390 14.94 31.81 19.98
C GLY A 390 15.45 32.26 18.62
N ARG A 391 15.06 33.48 18.18
CA ARG A 391 15.55 34.06 16.91
C ARG A 391 17.08 34.18 16.90
N LYS A 392 17.66 34.68 18.01
CA LYS A 392 19.11 34.81 18.11
C LYS A 392 19.80 33.44 18.00
N ARG A 393 19.30 32.43 18.71
CA ARG A 393 19.87 31.07 18.67
C ARG A 393 19.82 30.47 17.26
N VAL A 394 18.67 30.57 16.57
CA VAL A 394 18.54 30.10 15.19
C VAL A 394 19.50 30.84 14.24
N ALA A 395 19.62 32.17 14.39
CA ALA A 395 20.55 32.96 13.58
C ALA A 395 22.04 32.61 13.86
N ASP A 396 22.41 32.46 15.12
CA ASP A 396 23.76 32.08 15.53
C ASP A 396 24.16 30.71 14.94
N ARG A 397 23.23 29.78 14.94
CA ARG A 397 23.41 28.43 14.36
C ARG A 397 23.58 28.47 12.86
N ALA A 398 22.71 29.19 12.16
CA ALA A 398 22.82 29.39 10.73
C ALA A 398 24.17 30.03 10.37
N ALA A 399 24.63 31.01 11.15
CA ALA A 399 25.95 31.64 10.97
C ALA A 399 27.10 30.67 11.25
N ALA A 400 26.99 29.80 12.25
CA ALA A 400 27.99 28.78 12.56
C ALA A 400 28.04 27.65 11.51
N GLY A 401 27.00 27.49 10.69
CA GLY A 401 26.89 26.41 9.70
C GLY A 401 26.86 25.02 10.28
N SER A 402 26.42 24.89 11.51
CA SER A 402 26.26 23.64 12.20
C SER A 402 24.85 23.08 11.98
N GLY A 403 24.73 21.77 11.81
CA GLY A 403 23.46 21.10 11.68
C GLY A 403 22.87 21.16 10.26
N LEU A 404 23.67 20.76 9.24
CA LEU A 404 23.13 20.52 7.91
C LEU A 404 21.98 19.53 8.01
N ALA A 405 20.78 20.01 7.71
CA ALA A 405 19.61 19.17 7.63
C ALA A 405 19.73 18.22 6.44
N GLU A 406 19.16 17.04 6.55
CA GLU A 406 19.02 16.14 5.42
C GLU A 406 18.34 16.87 4.25
N GLY A 407 18.94 16.81 3.05
CA GLY A 407 18.43 17.48 1.86
C GLY A 407 18.77 18.95 1.73
N SER A 408 19.61 19.54 2.59
CA SER A 408 20.11 20.88 2.34
C SER A 408 21.11 20.86 1.17
N SER A 409 20.88 21.73 0.17
CA SER A 409 21.83 21.99 -0.92
C SER A 409 22.91 23.01 -0.53
N GLU A 410 23.09 23.26 0.77
CA GLU A 410 24.09 24.22 1.24
C GLU A 410 25.50 23.72 0.88
N GLU A 411 26.30 24.62 0.34
CA GLU A 411 27.70 24.33 0.04
C GLU A 411 28.42 23.85 1.29
N LEU A 412 29.11 22.71 1.16
CA LEU A 412 29.96 22.17 2.20
C LEU A 412 31.03 23.20 2.55
N ARG A 413 31.12 23.58 3.81
CA ARG A 413 32.11 24.55 4.24
C ARG A 413 33.48 23.89 4.40
N PRO A 414 34.56 24.55 4.04
CA PRO A 414 35.90 24.12 4.43
C PRO A 414 36.01 23.98 5.96
N GLY A 415 36.68 22.95 6.43
CA GLY A 415 36.83 22.70 7.87
C GLY A 415 35.74 21.87 8.51
N ILE A 416 34.70 21.39 7.76
CA ILE A 416 33.65 20.48 8.30
C ILE A 416 34.26 19.16 8.78
N TRP A 417 33.87 18.77 9.98
CA TRP A 417 34.15 17.49 10.61
C TRP A 417 32.85 16.73 10.92
N ALA A 418 32.96 15.45 11.24
CA ALA A 418 31.81 14.63 11.56
C ALA A 418 30.92 15.23 12.68
N VAL A 419 31.53 15.90 13.66
CA VAL A 419 30.81 16.53 14.78
C VAL A 419 29.95 17.74 14.35
N ASP A 420 30.24 18.34 13.21
CA ASP A 420 29.49 19.48 12.65
C ASP A 420 28.25 19.01 11.86
N LEU A 421 28.15 17.72 11.53
CA LEU A 421 27.03 17.13 10.86
C LEU A 421 25.92 16.78 11.85
N SER A 422 24.67 16.80 11.37
CA SER A 422 23.53 16.49 12.21
C SER A 422 23.64 15.08 12.84
N PRO A 423 23.11 14.84 14.03
CA PRO A 423 23.07 13.52 14.63
C PRO A 423 22.40 12.47 13.75
N TYR A 424 21.45 12.86 12.90
CA TYR A 424 20.81 11.97 11.93
C TYR A 424 21.82 11.45 10.88
N VAL A 425 22.57 12.33 10.23
CA VAL A 425 23.61 11.94 9.24
C VAL A 425 24.67 11.02 9.87
N ARG A 426 24.90 11.18 11.17
CA ARG A 426 25.83 10.35 11.95
C ARG A 426 25.20 9.07 12.51
N CYS A 427 23.96 8.75 12.11
CA CYS A 427 23.25 7.58 12.61
C CYS A 427 23.07 7.53 14.14
N ILE A 428 22.91 8.67 14.78
CA ILE A 428 22.72 8.74 16.23
C ILE A 428 21.22 8.76 16.56
N THR A 429 20.47 9.73 16.02
CA THR A 429 19.05 9.89 16.28
C THR A 429 18.45 10.99 15.40
N ARG A 430 17.13 10.93 15.17
CA ARG A 430 16.38 12.05 14.60
C ARG A 430 15.88 13.06 15.64
N GLY A 431 15.88 12.68 16.91
CA GLY A 431 15.32 13.48 17.99
C GLY A 431 13.79 13.42 18.08
N LEU A 432 13.23 14.00 19.15
CA LEU A 432 11.80 14.11 19.38
C LEU A 432 11.33 15.56 19.17
N PRO A 433 10.11 15.74 18.63
CA PRO A 433 9.16 14.73 18.12
C PRO A 433 9.43 14.30 16.66
N GLU A 434 10.54 14.70 16.07
CA GLU A 434 10.83 14.53 14.64
C GLU A 434 10.92 13.05 14.21
N MET A 435 11.32 12.15 15.13
CA MET A 435 11.31 10.72 14.84
C MET A 435 9.92 10.17 14.49
N TRP A 436 8.84 10.79 15.00
CA TRP A 436 7.46 10.40 14.73
C TRP A 436 6.89 10.99 13.44
N MET A 437 7.48 12.07 12.95
CA MET A 437 6.93 12.75 11.79
C MET A 437 7.04 11.88 10.54
N PRO A 438 6.02 11.92 9.67
CA PRO A 438 6.02 11.15 8.43
C PRO A 438 7.14 11.62 7.49
N ILE A 439 7.89 10.67 6.99
CA ILE A 439 8.97 10.88 6.02
C ILE A 439 8.79 9.97 4.81
N GLY A 440 9.69 10.07 3.85
CA GLY A 440 9.56 9.36 2.57
C GLY A 440 9.71 7.84 2.66
N TYR A 441 10.24 7.27 3.76
CA TYR A 441 10.50 5.84 3.91
C TYR A 441 10.74 5.46 5.37
N ASN A 442 10.74 4.17 5.69
CA ASN A 442 11.01 3.61 7.02
C ASN A 442 10.15 4.24 8.13
N ASN A 443 8.84 4.34 7.86
CA ASN A 443 7.87 4.93 8.78
C ASN A 443 7.28 3.93 9.78
N GLY A 444 7.77 2.69 9.79
CA GLY A 444 7.33 1.64 10.70
C GLY A 444 7.63 1.97 12.17
N VAL A 445 6.70 1.56 13.03
CA VAL A 445 6.75 1.76 14.48
C VAL A 445 6.29 0.48 15.15
N GLN A 446 7.07 -0.05 16.07
CA GLN A 446 6.64 -1.13 16.95
C GLN A 446 6.37 -0.59 18.35
N ILE A 447 5.21 -0.91 18.90
CA ILE A 447 4.86 -0.64 20.30
C ILE A 447 4.76 -1.97 21.01
N VAL A 448 5.49 -2.11 22.12
CA VAL A 448 5.47 -3.26 23.03
C VAL A 448 5.14 -2.75 24.42
N GLN A 449 4.27 -3.46 25.14
CA GLN A 449 3.86 -3.09 26.48
C GLN A 449 4.23 -4.19 27.50
N GLY A 450 4.58 -3.75 28.69
CA GLY A 450 4.72 -4.61 29.85
C GLY A 450 4.17 -3.90 31.09
N PRO A 451 3.93 -4.63 32.19
CA PRO A 451 3.47 -4.01 33.42
C PRO A 451 4.44 -2.90 33.86
N GLY A 452 3.99 -1.66 33.88
CA GLY A 452 4.75 -0.50 34.29
C GLY A 452 5.70 0.11 33.25
N PHE A 453 5.65 -0.30 32.00
CA PHE A 453 6.43 0.33 30.91
C PHE A 453 5.82 0.12 29.53
N VAL A 454 6.12 1.04 28.62
CA VAL A 454 5.86 0.94 27.18
C VAL A 454 7.19 1.14 26.45
N VAL A 455 7.46 0.30 25.46
CA VAL A 455 8.61 0.47 24.56
C VAL A 455 8.12 0.84 23.18
N VAL A 456 8.71 1.87 22.62
CA VAL A 456 8.42 2.31 21.26
C VAL A 456 9.70 2.23 20.45
N THR A 457 9.68 1.41 19.41
CA THR A 457 10.78 1.26 18.46
C THR A 457 10.40 1.87 17.13
N LYS A 458 11.21 2.78 16.63
CA LYS A 458 11.08 3.36 15.30
C LYS A 458 12.03 2.65 14.36
N GLU A 459 11.55 2.28 13.19
CA GLU A 459 12.36 1.62 12.16
C GLU A 459 13.54 2.51 11.72
N MET A 460 13.27 3.76 11.39
CA MET A 460 14.32 4.73 11.04
C MET A 460 15.35 4.85 12.17
N ILE A 461 16.63 4.54 11.86
CA ILE A 461 17.76 4.49 12.81
C ILE A 461 17.61 3.42 13.91
N HIS A 462 16.65 2.48 13.79
CA HIS A 462 16.33 1.44 14.78
C HIS A 462 16.30 1.96 16.24
N GLU A 463 15.76 3.16 16.41
CA GLU A 463 15.77 3.87 17.68
C GLU A 463 14.66 3.37 18.60
N ALA A 464 15.04 2.88 19.79
CA ALA A 464 14.10 2.39 20.78
C ALA A 464 14.01 3.35 21.98
N ARG A 465 12.81 3.57 22.49
CA ARG A 465 12.53 4.41 23.64
C ARG A 465 11.72 3.64 24.68
N VAL A 466 12.26 3.52 25.88
CA VAL A 466 11.55 2.94 27.03
C VAL A 466 10.84 4.05 27.78
N ILE A 467 9.56 3.89 28.02
CA ILE A 467 8.67 4.82 28.72
C ILE A 467 8.18 4.12 30.00
N PRO A 468 8.78 4.37 31.17
CA PRO A 468 8.26 3.88 32.44
C PRO A 468 6.87 4.48 32.70
N THR A 469 5.89 3.62 33.06
CA THR A 469 4.52 4.00 33.46
C THR A 469 4.24 3.68 34.93
N ASN A 470 5.27 3.41 35.69
CA ASN A 470 5.24 2.98 37.10
C ASN A 470 5.23 4.13 38.11
N GLY A 471 5.04 5.37 37.65
CA GLY A 471 5.04 6.55 38.53
C GLY A 471 6.41 7.02 38.99
N SER A 472 7.51 6.46 38.47
CA SER A 472 8.86 6.93 38.80
C SER A 472 9.11 8.36 38.31
N PRO A 473 9.74 9.24 39.12
CA PRO A 473 10.00 10.61 38.71
C PRO A 473 11.08 10.71 37.63
N HIS A 474 11.14 11.86 36.94
CA HIS A 474 12.26 12.18 36.09
C HIS A 474 13.59 12.20 36.90
N PRO A 475 14.71 11.81 36.31
CA PRO A 475 16.02 11.97 36.94
C PRO A 475 16.36 13.45 37.08
N GLY A 476 17.35 13.75 37.94
CA GLY A 476 17.79 15.11 38.14
C GLY A 476 18.21 15.80 36.81
N PRO A 477 18.11 17.13 36.72
CA PRO A 477 18.29 17.89 35.44
C PRO A 477 19.71 17.84 34.87
N LYS A 478 20.66 17.28 35.59
CA LYS A 478 22.02 17.04 35.07
C LYS A 478 22.14 15.79 34.20
N LEU A 479 21.20 14.87 34.31
CA LEU A 479 21.15 13.69 33.45
C LEU A 479 20.33 13.98 32.21
N THR A 480 21.01 14.30 31.14
CA THR A 480 20.38 14.65 29.87
C THR A 480 20.62 13.57 28.82
N GLN A 481 19.69 13.39 27.89
CA GLN A 481 19.73 12.37 26.84
C GLN A 481 19.39 12.97 25.48
N TRP A 482 19.69 12.23 24.42
CA TRP A 482 19.37 12.61 23.03
C TRP A 482 17.86 12.78 22.83
N LEU A 483 17.06 11.81 23.30
CA LEU A 483 15.60 11.81 23.22
C LEU A 483 14.92 12.38 24.48
N GLY A 484 15.69 12.99 25.40
CA GLY A 484 15.17 13.35 26.68
C GLY A 484 14.84 12.13 27.57
N ASP A 485 14.34 12.35 28.76
CA ASP A 485 13.80 11.34 29.67
C ASP A 485 12.28 11.31 29.56
N SER A 486 11.72 10.14 29.30
CA SER A 486 10.29 9.92 29.10
C SER A 486 9.67 9.30 30.35
N ARG A 487 8.53 9.83 30.82
CA ARG A 487 7.70 9.27 31.89
C ARG A 487 6.26 9.23 31.47
N GLY A 488 5.65 8.05 31.55
CA GLY A 488 4.28 7.82 31.12
C GLY A 488 3.33 7.60 32.30
N HIS A 489 2.06 7.94 32.06
CA HIS A 489 0.95 7.55 32.91
C HIS A 489 -0.32 7.42 32.07
N TRP A 490 -1.32 6.73 32.59
CA TRP A 490 -2.58 6.52 31.90
C TRP A 490 -3.65 7.51 32.35
N GLU A 491 -4.28 8.21 31.42
CA GLU A 491 -5.48 9.00 31.62
C GLU A 491 -6.65 8.34 30.86
N GLY A 492 -7.40 7.47 31.52
CA GLY A 492 -8.46 6.68 30.87
C GLY A 492 -7.90 5.76 29.78
N ASP A 493 -8.23 6.03 28.52
CA ASP A 493 -7.76 5.26 27.35
C ASP A 493 -6.54 5.91 26.65
N THR A 494 -5.93 6.92 27.27
CA THR A 494 -4.82 7.66 26.70
C THR A 494 -3.54 7.43 27.51
N LEU A 495 -2.47 7.00 26.84
CA LEU A 495 -1.12 7.08 27.40
C LEU A 495 -0.62 8.51 27.24
N VAL A 496 -0.31 9.16 28.36
CA VAL A 496 0.32 10.49 28.40
C VAL A 496 1.78 10.32 28.76
N VAL A 497 2.66 10.93 27.96
CA VAL A 497 4.11 10.84 28.16
C VAL A 497 4.70 12.23 28.27
N GLU A 498 5.28 12.54 29.42
CA GLU A 498 6.06 13.74 29.62
C GLU A 498 7.52 13.47 29.26
N VAL A 499 8.14 14.36 28.47
CA VAL A 499 9.53 14.25 28.05
C VAL A 499 10.28 15.51 28.38
N THR A 500 11.36 15.37 29.13
CA THR A 500 12.23 16.48 29.57
C THR A 500 13.71 16.05 29.46
N ASN A 501 14.63 16.85 29.98
CA ASN A 501 16.05 16.51 30.09
C ASN A 501 16.73 16.22 28.74
N PHE A 502 16.38 16.98 27.72
CA PHE A 502 17.09 16.95 26.45
C PHE A 502 18.52 17.48 26.59
N ASN A 503 19.48 16.90 25.88
CA ASN A 503 20.87 17.34 25.90
C ASN A 503 21.11 18.63 25.08
N GLY A 504 20.14 19.08 24.29
CA GLY A 504 20.22 20.27 23.44
C GLY A 504 21.11 20.14 22.20
N ALA A 505 21.61 18.94 21.89
CA ALA A 505 22.42 18.71 20.72
C ALA A 505 21.59 18.42 19.45
N ILE A 506 20.29 18.10 19.63
CA ILE A 506 19.27 18.08 18.58
C ILE A 506 18.25 19.15 18.92
N GLU A 507 17.97 19.98 17.94
CA GLU A 507 17.01 21.05 18.08
C GLU A 507 15.82 20.82 17.14
N PHE A 508 14.66 20.61 17.72
CA PHE A 508 13.44 20.61 16.94
C PHE A 508 13.03 22.05 16.62
N ARG A 509 13.17 22.45 15.37
CA ARG A 509 12.78 23.81 14.89
C ARG A 509 13.41 24.96 15.70
N GLY A 510 14.66 24.80 16.13
CA GLY A 510 15.37 25.79 16.91
C GLY A 510 15.12 25.73 18.42
N SER A 511 14.54 24.65 18.93
CA SER A 511 14.31 24.44 20.37
C SER A 511 15.60 24.53 21.18
N SER A 512 15.45 24.84 22.45
CA SER A 512 16.57 24.83 23.42
C SER A 512 16.62 23.48 24.17
N LYS A 513 17.63 23.32 25.03
CA LYS A 513 17.67 22.21 26.00
C LYS A 513 16.54 22.25 27.03
N GLY A 514 15.81 23.36 27.11
CA GLY A 514 14.61 23.53 27.92
C GLY A 514 13.34 22.97 27.30
N LEU A 515 13.44 22.35 26.14
CA LEU A 515 12.32 21.70 25.46
C LEU A 515 11.61 20.70 26.40
N ARG A 516 10.29 20.78 26.40
CA ARG A 516 9.37 19.83 27.04
C ARG A 516 8.36 19.36 26.03
N LEU A 517 8.07 18.06 26.05
CA LEU A 517 7.01 17.48 25.23
C LEU A 517 5.99 16.80 26.15
N THR A 518 4.70 16.96 25.79
CA THR A 518 3.63 16.15 26.36
C THR A 518 2.99 15.39 25.20
N GLU A 519 3.28 14.11 25.10
CA GLU A 519 2.75 13.23 24.05
C GLU A 519 1.50 12.51 24.56
N ARG A 520 0.55 12.28 23.67
CA ARG A 520 -0.71 11.59 23.97
C ARG A 520 -0.97 10.53 22.88
N TYR A 521 -1.12 9.30 23.31
CA TYR A 521 -1.43 8.16 22.45
C TYR A 521 -2.80 7.64 22.84
N THR A 522 -3.80 7.83 21.99
CA THR A 522 -5.15 7.36 22.22
C THR A 522 -5.56 6.41 21.10
N ARG A 523 -5.79 5.14 21.42
CA ARG A 523 -6.29 4.21 20.43
C ARG A 523 -7.78 4.49 20.18
N THR A 524 -8.11 5.00 18.99
CA THR A 524 -9.45 5.48 18.63
C THR A 524 -10.22 4.50 17.75
N ALA A 525 -9.54 3.51 17.17
CA ALA A 525 -10.11 2.42 16.39
C ALA A 525 -9.22 1.17 16.49
N ALA A 526 -9.68 0.05 15.95
CA ALA A 526 -8.89 -1.18 15.93
C ALA A 526 -7.54 -0.98 15.25
N ASP A 527 -7.49 -0.13 14.23
CA ASP A 527 -6.36 0.16 13.35
C ASP A 527 -5.77 1.57 13.52
N THR A 528 -6.19 2.34 14.54
CA THR A 528 -5.81 3.77 14.62
C THR A 528 -5.46 4.18 16.04
N ILE A 529 -4.27 4.78 16.18
CA ILE A 529 -3.88 5.57 17.35
C ILE A 529 -3.87 7.05 16.94
N ASP A 530 -4.64 7.89 17.63
CA ASP A 530 -4.52 9.35 17.54
C ASP A 530 -3.32 9.78 18.37
N TYR A 531 -2.26 10.23 17.70
CA TYR A 531 -1.04 10.73 18.31
C TYR A 531 -1.05 12.25 18.30
N ARG A 532 -0.82 12.85 19.46
CA ARG A 532 -0.65 14.29 19.61
C ARG A 532 0.56 14.59 20.48
N VAL A 533 1.27 15.65 20.17
CA VAL A 533 2.36 16.14 21.02
C VAL A 533 2.26 17.65 21.16
N THR A 534 2.23 18.11 22.40
CA THR A 534 2.36 19.51 22.77
C THR A 534 3.83 19.82 22.99
N VAL A 535 4.31 20.83 22.29
CA VAL A 535 5.69 21.32 22.31
C VAL A 535 5.74 22.58 23.12
N GLU A 536 6.54 22.60 24.17
CA GLU A 536 6.74 23.73 25.06
C GLU A 536 8.23 24.03 25.22
N ASP A 537 8.61 25.25 24.91
CA ASP A 537 9.94 25.80 25.16
C ASP A 537 9.85 27.34 25.21
N PRO A 538 9.69 27.91 26.41
CA PRO A 538 9.52 29.35 26.60
C PRO A 538 10.71 30.19 26.12
N ASP A 539 11.92 29.61 26.04
CA ASP A 539 13.10 30.26 25.48
C ASP A 539 13.07 30.31 23.95
N THR A 540 12.17 29.52 23.33
CA THR A 540 12.11 29.40 21.87
C THR A 540 10.84 30.02 21.28
N TRP A 541 9.66 29.64 21.78
CA TRP A 541 8.37 30.12 21.24
C TRP A 541 7.61 30.96 22.24
N THR A 542 6.78 31.87 21.71
CA THR A 542 5.97 32.78 22.53
C THR A 542 4.83 32.08 23.28
N ARG A 543 4.47 30.85 22.91
CA ARG A 543 3.48 29.99 23.58
C ARG A 543 3.70 28.52 23.21
N PRO A 544 3.16 27.57 24.00
CA PRO A 544 3.09 26.17 23.59
C PRO A 544 2.25 25.99 22.31
N TRP A 545 2.52 24.92 21.58
CA TRP A 545 1.79 24.53 20.38
C TRP A 545 1.71 23.00 20.25
N THR A 546 0.71 22.51 19.52
CA THR A 546 0.44 21.07 19.41
C THR A 546 0.42 20.65 17.94
N LEU A 547 1.12 19.58 17.64
CA LEU A 547 0.96 18.86 16.40
C LEU A 547 0.39 17.47 16.66
N GLY A 548 -0.19 16.83 15.63
CA GLY A 548 -0.73 15.50 15.76
C GLY A 548 -1.16 14.93 14.43
N PHE A 549 -1.27 13.60 14.40
CA PHE A 549 -1.67 12.82 13.23
C PHE A 549 -2.06 11.40 13.66
N PRO A 550 -2.88 10.69 12.84
CA PRO A 550 -3.17 9.29 13.09
C PRO A 550 -1.94 8.41 12.79
N ILE A 551 -1.68 7.47 13.67
CA ILE A 551 -0.78 6.33 13.45
C ILE A 551 -1.66 5.13 13.10
N LYS A 552 -1.39 4.47 11.97
CA LYS A 552 -2.21 3.38 11.46
C LYS A 552 -1.57 2.03 11.72
N LYS A 553 -2.40 1.05 12.08
CA LYS A 553 -1.92 -0.32 12.24
C LYS A 553 -1.51 -0.87 10.88
N ASP A 554 -0.35 -1.50 10.85
CA ASP A 554 0.07 -2.27 9.70
C ASP A 554 -0.34 -3.74 9.91
N ASP A 555 -1.27 -4.24 9.09
CA ASP A 555 -1.89 -5.56 9.25
C ASP A 555 -0.99 -6.74 8.83
N GLY A 556 0.28 -6.71 9.24
CA GLY A 556 1.21 -7.82 9.00
C GLY A 556 1.79 -7.89 7.60
N GLN A 557 1.65 -6.81 6.83
CA GLN A 557 2.23 -6.69 5.49
C GLN A 557 3.56 -5.95 5.50
N TYR A 558 3.86 -5.24 6.59
CA TYR A 558 5.10 -4.53 6.80
C TYR A 558 5.86 -5.22 7.94
N GLU A 559 6.95 -5.84 7.60
CA GLU A 559 7.90 -6.31 8.60
C GLU A 559 8.88 -5.19 8.89
N LEU A 560 9.04 -4.84 10.19
CA LEU A 560 10.11 -3.96 10.60
C LEU A 560 11.44 -4.64 10.31
N VAL A 561 12.19 -4.05 9.40
CA VAL A 561 13.54 -4.51 9.10
C VAL A 561 14.57 -3.69 9.87
N GLU A 562 15.72 -4.27 10.09
CA GLU A 562 16.84 -3.55 10.68
C GLU A 562 17.27 -2.40 9.77
N TYR A 563 17.26 -1.18 10.30
CA TYR A 563 17.80 -0.02 9.62
C TYR A 563 19.29 0.09 9.92
N SER A 564 20.11 -0.55 9.11
CA SER A 564 21.57 -0.64 9.27
C SER A 564 22.26 0.69 8.88
N CYS A 565 21.96 1.77 9.58
CA CYS A 565 22.41 3.12 9.27
C CYS A 565 23.94 3.27 9.21
N HIS A 566 24.66 2.56 10.08
CA HIS A 566 26.13 2.62 10.12
C HIS A 566 26.78 1.79 9.02
N GLU A 567 26.17 0.69 8.64
CA GLU A 567 26.67 -0.19 7.60
C GLU A 567 26.55 0.49 6.25
N GLY A 568 27.69 0.74 5.58
CA GLY A 568 27.68 1.40 4.29
C GLY A 568 27.26 2.86 4.31
N ASN A 569 27.40 3.59 5.45
CA ASN A 569 27.17 5.04 5.48
C ASN A 569 28.21 5.81 4.62
N TYR A 570 28.17 5.51 3.32
CA TYR A 570 29.01 6.19 2.33
C TYR A 570 28.69 7.68 2.22
N GLY A 571 27.47 8.09 2.59
CA GLY A 571 27.05 9.50 2.62
C GLY A 571 27.96 10.32 3.53
N LEU A 572 28.22 9.87 4.76
CA LEU A 572 29.12 10.54 5.70
C LEU A 572 30.55 10.61 5.16
N VAL A 573 31.07 9.50 4.62
CA VAL A 573 32.42 9.44 4.03
C VAL A 573 32.53 10.40 2.84
N ASN A 574 31.52 10.42 1.96
CA ASN A 574 31.51 11.27 0.77
C ASN A 574 31.45 12.76 1.13
N ILE A 575 30.63 13.16 2.11
CA ILE A 575 30.53 14.53 2.60
C ILE A 575 31.88 15.00 3.13
N LEU A 576 32.55 14.23 3.97
CA LEU A 576 33.84 14.58 4.55
C LEU A 576 34.94 14.58 3.50
N SER A 577 34.92 13.67 2.54
CA SER A 577 35.86 13.62 1.42
C SER A 577 35.74 14.83 0.50
N ALA A 578 34.49 15.22 0.18
CA ALA A 578 34.22 16.42 -0.63
C ALA A 578 34.69 17.69 0.08
N ALA A 579 34.47 17.83 1.38
CA ALA A 579 34.99 18.95 2.16
C ALA A 579 36.52 19.03 2.09
N ARG A 580 37.23 17.90 2.22
CA ARG A 580 38.71 17.84 2.07
C ARG A 580 39.17 18.18 0.65
N ALA A 581 38.43 17.81 -0.39
CA ALA A 581 38.72 18.18 -1.76
C ALA A 581 38.63 19.72 -1.96
N GLN A 582 37.55 20.33 -1.49
CA GLN A 582 37.35 21.79 -1.58
C GLN A 582 38.44 22.58 -0.82
N GLU A 583 38.89 22.10 0.32
CA GLU A 583 39.99 22.71 1.07
C GLU A 583 41.29 22.70 0.26
N ARG A 584 41.61 21.57 -0.38
CA ARG A 584 42.80 21.47 -1.26
C ARG A 584 42.72 22.42 -2.45
N GLU A 585 41.56 22.52 -3.09
CA GLU A 585 41.33 23.43 -4.22
C GLU A 585 41.49 24.90 -3.80
N LYS A 586 40.93 25.32 -2.67
CA LYS A 586 41.07 26.69 -2.16
C LYS A 586 42.51 27.02 -1.80
N THR A 587 43.24 26.06 -1.22
CA THR A 587 44.67 26.22 -0.90
C THR A 587 45.50 26.38 -2.17
N ALA A 588 45.23 25.57 -3.20
CA ALA A 588 45.93 25.66 -4.49
C ALA A 588 45.64 26.99 -5.21
N GLN A 589 44.41 27.48 -5.19
CA GLN A 589 44.03 28.78 -5.76
C GLN A 589 44.62 29.97 -4.98
N GLY A 590 44.76 29.82 -3.64
CA GLY A 590 45.44 30.81 -2.78
C GLY A 590 46.93 30.87 -3.01
N ALA A 591 47.59 29.73 -3.25
CA ALA A 591 49.01 29.65 -3.54
C ALA A 591 49.37 30.19 -4.95
N GLY A 592 48.42 30.19 -5.90
CA GLY A 592 48.62 30.75 -7.25
C GLY A 592 48.56 32.28 -7.34
N LYS A 593 48.14 32.97 -6.29
CA LYS A 593 48.13 34.42 -6.17
C LYS A 593 49.35 34.89 -5.36
N GLY A 594 50.55 34.61 -5.87
CA GLY A 594 51.76 35.23 -5.36
C GLY A 594 51.73 36.76 -5.50
N PRO A 595 52.45 37.52 -4.65
CA PRO A 595 52.36 38.97 -4.64
C PRO A 595 52.76 39.54 -6.00
N THR A 596 51.84 40.21 -6.67
CA THR A 596 52.12 41.07 -7.79
C THR A 596 53.14 42.13 -7.28
N LYS A 597 54.39 41.96 -7.66
CA LYS A 597 55.41 43.01 -7.45
C LYS A 597 54.91 44.33 -8.10
N ARG A 598 54.73 45.34 -7.28
CA ARG A 598 54.66 46.73 -7.73
C ARG A 598 56.01 47.20 -8.08
#